data_0f1d5daa2be179bc69d13ce15d3722a4
#
_entry.id   0f1d5daa2be179bc69d13ce15d3722a4
#
_cell.length_a   1.000
_cell.length_b   1.000
_cell.length_c   1.000
_cell.angle_alpha   90.00
_cell.angle_beta   90.00
_cell.angle_gamma   90.00
#
_symmetry.space_group_name_H-M   'P 1'
#
loop_
_entity.id
_entity.type
_entity.pdbx_description
1 polymer ?
#
loop_
_entity_poly.entity_id
_entity_poly.type
_entity_poly.pdbx_seq_one_letter_code
_entity_poly.pdbx_strand_id
1 'polypeptide(L)'
;MKPVARISTRGYYNLLNGKTIKNNSYYLYPKQDFKKLIDSKELTIMIHGLRNDNAGAIAKVVLAKNKLKKLGYSYPVIGYSYDSNTTGAHLMKYAKRSLAAGQVIAKKNGRNLGKFLEDFKSDSPNTKIRLIGHSLGTQVILSTLEYLAKKKNNVGIVEGVYFFGASITEDVPSSKKYRKILQKIVNTKIVNHYAPSDEVLGWAEKEKFVNGPLGLNGSTGKPISKYTQILLKPKNHRFASYVSVLKKFP
;
A
#
# COMPACT_ATOMS: atom_id res chain seq x y z
N MET A 1 1.07 -22.54 -13.11
CA MET A 1 1.55 -21.14 -12.88
C MET A 1 2.57 -21.14 -11.77
N LYS A 2 3.74 -20.50 -11.94
CA LYS A 2 4.70 -20.33 -10.84
C LYS A 2 4.06 -19.50 -9.73
N PRO A 3 4.25 -19.86 -8.45
CA PRO A 3 3.72 -19.07 -7.34
C PRO A 3 4.28 -17.65 -7.35
N VAL A 4 3.46 -16.69 -6.98
CA VAL A 4 3.86 -15.28 -6.89
C VAL A 4 4.41 -15.02 -5.49
N ALA A 5 5.65 -14.53 -5.41
CA ALA A 5 6.30 -14.20 -4.14
C ALA A 5 5.48 -13.12 -3.38
N ARG A 6 5.19 -13.39 -2.11
CA ARG A 6 4.43 -12.47 -1.27
C ARG A 6 4.75 -12.60 0.22
N ILE A 7 4.73 -11.48 0.90
CA ILE A 7 4.70 -11.37 2.35
C ILE A 7 3.23 -11.54 2.76
N SER A 8 2.93 -12.34 3.76
CA SER A 8 1.56 -12.60 4.18
C SER A 8 1.35 -12.45 5.68
N THR A 9 0.20 -11.87 6.02
CA THR A 9 -0.37 -11.79 7.37
C THR A 9 -1.81 -12.31 7.40
N ARG A 10 -2.16 -13.16 6.41
CA ARG A 10 -3.51 -13.72 6.36
C ARG A 10 -3.78 -14.66 7.52
N GLY A 11 -5.00 -14.56 8.06
CA GLY A 11 -5.42 -15.29 9.25
C GLY A 11 -4.93 -14.68 10.57
N TYR A 12 -4.39 -13.45 10.54
CA TYR A 12 -3.95 -12.76 11.76
C TYR A 12 -5.06 -11.95 12.43
N TYR A 13 -6.10 -11.61 11.67
CA TYR A 13 -7.14 -10.70 12.14
C TYR A 13 -8.54 -11.26 11.91
N ASN A 14 -9.42 -10.99 12.85
CA ASN A 14 -10.84 -11.29 12.71
C ASN A 14 -11.45 -10.36 11.63
N LEU A 15 -12.01 -10.95 10.57
CA LEU A 15 -12.58 -10.21 9.45
C LEU A 15 -13.86 -9.42 9.76
N LEU A 16 -14.50 -9.70 10.91
CA LEU A 16 -15.71 -8.99 11.32
C LEU A 16 -15.41 -7.65 12.00
N ASN A 17 -14.33 -7.61 12.82
CA ASN A 17 -14.07 -6.46 13.72
C ASN A 17 -12.59 -6.02 13.76
N GLY A 18 -11.70 -6.71 13.06
CA GLY A 18 -10.26 -6.39 13.02
C GLY A 18 -9.49 -6.74 14.31
N LYS A 19 -10.08 -7.50 15.26
CA LYS A 19 -9.34 -7.97 16.43
C LYS A 19 -8.20 -8.90 16.02
N THR A 20 -7.07 -8.79 16.70
CA THR A 20 -5.90 -9.65 16.44
C THR A 20 -6.19 -11.06 16.95
N ILE A 21 -5.98 -12.07 16.09
CA ILE A 21 -6.09 -13.50 16.38
C ILE A 21 -4.70 -14.09 16.59
N LYS A 22 -3.72 -13.69 15.73
CA LYS A 22 -2.33 -14.16 15.82
C LYS A 22 -1.39 -12.96 15.94
N ASN A 23 -0.39 -13.06 16.80
CA ASN A 23 0.57 -11.98 17.05
C ASN A 23 1.96 -12.25 16.44
N ASN A 24 2.02 -12.93 15.32
CA ASN A 24 3.25 -13.13 14.54
C ASN A 24 3.55 -11.88 13.71
N SER A 25 4.80 -11.75 13.20
CA SER A 25 5.17 -10.59 12.39
C SER A 25 4.64 -10.72 10.96
N TYR A 26 5.04 -11.78 10.25
CA TYR A 26 4.64 -12.08 8.87
C TYR A 26 5.14 -13.47 8.47
N TYR A 27 4.69 -14.01 7.35
CA TYR A 27 5.37 -15.11 6.64
C TYR A 27 5.60 -14.82 5.17
N LEU A 28 6.57 -15.57 4.61
CA LEU A 28 7.02 -15.46 3.23
C LEU A 28 6.51 -16.65 2.43
N TYR A 29 5.94 -16.40 1.25
CA TYR A 29 5.45 -17.45 0.40
C TYR A 29 5.77 -17.19 -1.09
N PRO A 30 6.37 -18.16 -1.78
CA PRO A 30 7.14 -19.28 -1.21
C PRO A 30 8.44 -18.77 -0.59
N LYS A 31 8.85 -19.34 0.54
CA LYS A 31 10.00 -18.85 1.32
C LYS A 31 11.31 -18.84 0.52
N GLN A 32 11.53 -19.85 -0.33
CA GLN A 32 12.74 -19.98 -1.14
C GLN A 32 12.92 -18.85 -2.16
N ASP A 33 11.83 -18.24 -2.64
CA ASP A 33 11.93 -17.17 -3.62
C ASP A 33 12.48 -15.87 -3.01
N PHE A 34 12.34 -15.68 -1.69
CA PHE A 34 12.87 -14.50 -1.02
C PHE A 34 14.40 -14.51 -0.92
N LYS A 35 15.04 -15.69 -0.88
CA LYS A 35 16.49 -15.79 -0.97
C LYS A 35 17.05 -15.21 -2.26
N LYS A 36 16.29 -15.31 -3.37
CA LYS A 36 16.67 -14.77 -4.68
C LYS A 36 16.49 -13.26 -4.80
N LEU A 37 15.83 -12.64 -3.81
CA LEU A 37 15.63 -11.19 -3.77
C LEU A 37 16.77 -10.47 -3.03
N ILE A 38 17.56 -11.21 -2.24
CA ILE A 38 18.74 -10.67 -1.58
C ILE A 38 19.68 -10.14 -2.65
N ASP A 39 20.28 -8.97 -2.40
CA ASP A 39 21.17 -8.24 -3.31
C ASP A 39 20.54 -7.79 -4.65
N SER A 40 19.22 -7.92 -4.81
CA SER A 40 18.54 -7.25 -5.91
C SER A 40 18.74 -5.74 -5.81
N LYS A 41 19.07 -5.08 -6.93
CA LYS A 41 19.24 -3.62 -6.97
C LYS A 41 17.99 -2.87 -6.47
N GLU A 42 16.82 -3.34 -6.88
CA GLU A 42 15.53 -2.79 -6.46
C GLU A 42 14.49 -3.90 -6.20
N LEU A 43 13.54 -3.60 -5.33
CA LEU A 43 12.40 -4.44 -5.01
C LEU A 43 11.14 -3.57 -4.92
N THR A 44 10.07 -3.93 -5.61
CA THR A 44 8.76 -3.28 -5.46
C THR A 44 7.78 -4.21 -4.74
N ILE A 45 7.08 -3.66 -3.73
CA ILE A 45 6.05 -4.37 -2.97
C ILE A 45 4.68 -3.76 -3.31
N MET A 46 3.78 -4.58 -3.84
CA MET A 46 2.39 -4.21 -4.14
C MET A 46 1.47 -4.56 -2.98
N ILE A 47 0.81 -3.56 -2.40
CA ILE A 47 -0.13 -3.66 -1.28
C ILE A 47 -1.55 -3.41 -1.80
N HIS A 48 -2.40 -4.43 -1.75
CA HIS A 48 -3.78 -4.37 -2.26
C HIS A 48 -4.74 -3.64 -1.30
N GLY A 49 -5.92 -3.30 -1.79
CA GLY A 49 -7.00 -2.67 -1.02
C GLY A 49 -7.98 -3.67 -0.40
N LEU A 50 -9.16 -3.17 0.00
CA LEU A 50 -10.28 -3.94 0.55
C LEU A 50 -10.83 -4.95 -0.47
N ARG A 51 -11.62 -5.92 -0.01
CA ARG A 51 -12.30 -6.96 -0.81
C ARG A 51 -11.37 -7.87 -1.61
N ASN A 52 -10.17 -8.11 -1.12
CA ASN A 52 -9.24 -9.04 -1.75
C ASN A 52 -9.04 -10.27 -0.86
N ASP A 53 -9.43 -11.43 -1.36
CA ASP A 53 -8.98 -12.72 -0.89
C ASP A 53 -7.53 -13.01 -1.34
N ASN A 54 -7.07 -14.25 -1.16
CA ASN A 54 -5.72 -14.62 -1.57
C ASN A 54 -5.53 -14.54 -3.10
N ALA A 55 -6.52 -14.98 -3.88
CA ALA A 55 -6.47 -14.94 -5.34
C ALA A 55 -6.49 -13.48 -5.86
N GLY A 56 -7.35 -12.66 -5.30
CA GLY A 56 -7.42 -11.24 -5.61
C GLY A 56 -6.12 -10.48 -5.29
N ALA A 57 -5.47 -10.80 -4.16
CA ALA A 57 -4.17 -10.23 -3.82
C ALA A 57 -3.09 -10.61 -4.85
N ILE A 58 -3.01 -11.89 -5.23
CA ILE A 58 -2.08 -12.38 -6.26
C ILE A 58 -2.33 -11.69 -7.61
N ALA A 59 -3.59 -11.58 -8.03
CA ALA A 59 -3.95 -10.92 -9.28
C ALA A 59 -3.46 -9.46 -9.33
N LYS A 60 -3.50 -8.71 -8.20
CA LYS A 60 -2.98 -7.33 -8.15
C LYS A 60 -1.46 -7.28 -8.34
N VAL A 61 -0.72 -8.24 -7.79
CA VAL A 61 0.73 -8.33 -7.99
C VAL A 61 1.06 -8.61 -9.45
N VAL A 62 0.36 -9.55 -10.07
CA VAL A 62 0.54 -9.88 -11.49
C VAL A 62 0.25 -8.67 -12.38
N LEU A 63 -0.83 -7.94 -12.12
CA LEU A 63 -1.17 -6.71 -12.83
C LEU A 63 -0.06 -5.65 -12.69
N ALA A 64 0.41 -5.40 -11.46
CA ALA A 64 1.50 -4.47 -11.21
C ALA A 64 2.76 -4.90 -11.97
N LYS A 65 3.21 -6.15 -11.79
CA LYS A 65 4.41 -6.70 -12.45
C LYS A 65 4.36 -6.54 -13.97
N ASN A 66 3.24 -6.93 -14.58
CA ASN A 66 3.09 -6.88 -16.04
C ASN A 66 3.11 -5.44 -16.56
N LYS A 67 2.42 -4.52 -15.86
CA LYS A 67 2.43 -3.11 -16.26
C LYS A 67 3.79 -2.46 -16.07
N LEU A 68 4.43 -2.67 -14.92
CA LEU A 68 5.73 -2.09 -14.65
C LEU A 68 6.78 -2.59 -15.64
N LYS A 69 6.74 -3.88 -15.99
CA LYS A 69 7.59 -4.45 -17.06
C LYS A 69 7.37 -3.75 -18.41
N LYS A 70 6.10 -3.49 -18.79
CA LYS A 70 5.77 -2.74 -20.01
C LYS A 70 6.30 -1.29 -20.00
N LEU A 71 6.50 -0.72 -18.81
CA LEU A 71 7.05 0.63 -18.59
C LEU A 71 8.58 0.63 -18.39
N GLY A 72 9.25 -0.49 -18.66
CA GLY A 72 10.71 -0.60 -18.58
C GLY A 72 11.26 -0.99 -17.20
N TYR A 73 10.41 -1.23 -16.21
CA TYR A 73 10.86 -1.65 -14.88
C TYR A 73 11.11 -3.16 -14.83
N SER A 74 12.38 -3.57 -14.74
CA SER A 74 12.83 -4.97 -14.83
C SER A 74 13.06 -5.65 -13.49
N TYR A 75 12.99 -4.93 -12.38
CA TYR A 75 13.26 -5.47 -11.05
C TYR A 75 12.10 -6.27 -10.46
N PRO A 76 12.34 -7.10 -9.43
CA PRO A 76 11.32 -7.92 -8.81
C PRO A 76 10.11 -7.11 -8.29
N VAL A 77 8.91 -7.66 -8.50
CA VAL A 77 7.66 -7.16 -7.93
C VAL A 77 7.03 -8.28 -7.15
N ILE A 78 6.84 -8.08 -5.84
CA ILE A 78 6.21 -9.03 -4.92
C ILE A 78 4.94 -8.46 -4.30
N GLY A 79 4.17 -9.29 -3.61
CA GLY A 79 2.94 -8.88 -2.95
C GLY A 79 3.08 -8.70 -1.45
N TYR A 80 2.23 -7.85 -0.89
CA TYR A 80 1.86 -7.87 0.52
C TYR A 80 0.39 -8.27 0.63
N SER A 81 0.12 -9.45 1.21
CA SER A 81 -1.20 -10.07 1.27
C SER A 81 -1.69 -10.11 2.73
N TYR A 82 -2.76 -9.39 3.02
CA TYR A 82 -3.33 -9.25 4.35
C TYR A 82 -4.84 -9.50 4.38
N ASP A 83 -5.41 -9.64 5.56
CA ASP A 83 -6.84 -9.84 5.78
C ASP A 83 -7.64 -8.60 5.39
N SER A 84 -8.12 -8.53 4.15
CA SER A 84 -8.87 -7.40 3.61
C SER A 84 -10.23 -7.75 3.01
N ASN A 85 -10.56 -9.03 2.91
CA ASN A 85 -11.90 -9.49 2.51
C ASN A 85 -12.80 -9.58 3.74
N THR A 86 -13.03 -8.43 4.38
CA THR A 86 -13.79 -8.31 5.62
C THR A 86 -15.22 -8.81 5.47
N THR A 87 -15.80 -9.33 6.55
CA THR A 87 -17.12 -9.96 6.55
C THR A 87 -18.20 -8.99 6.05
N GLY A 88 -18.90 -9.37 4.99
CA GLY A 88 -19.94 -8.57 4.36
C GLY A 88 -19.43 -7.45 3.44
N ALA A 89 -18.15 -7.39 3.12
CA ALA A 89 -17.56 -6.35 2.28
C ALA A 89 -18.19 -6.21 0.89
N HIS A 90 -18.81 -7.26 0.38
CA HIS A 90 -19.49 -7.27 -0.92
C HIS A 90 -20.97 -6.84 -0.85
N LEU A 91 -21.52 -6.62 0.35
CA LEU A 91 -22.92 -6.27 0.59
C LEU A 91 -23.03 -4.83 1.09
N MET A 92 -23.80 -3.99 0.38
CA MET A 92 -23.97 -2.56 0.72
C MET A 92 -24.46 -2.35 2.16
N LYS A 93 -25.39 -3.17 2.65
CA LYS A 93 -25.91 -3.09 4.02
C LYS A 93 -24.85 -3.26 5.11
N TYR A 94 -23.71 -3.88 4.78
CA TYR A 94 -22.57 -4.07 5.71
C TYR A 94 -21.34 -3.22 5.36
N ALA A 95 -21.42 -2.39 4.33
CA ALA A 95 -20.27 -1.64 3.81
C ALA A 95 -19.57 -0.83 4.91
N LYS A 96 -20.32 -0.14 5.76
CA LYS A 96 -19.78 0.66 6.89
C LYS A 96 -18.96 -0.18 7.84
N ARG A 97 -19.53 -1.25 8.36
CA ARG A 97 -18.86 -2.16 9.31
C ARG A 97 -17.62 -2.83 8.68
N SER A 98 -17.78 -3.29 7.44
CA SER A 98 -16.69 -3.96 6.72
C SER A 98 -15.51 -3.04 6.46
N LEU A 99 -15.77 -1.78 6.10
CA LEU A 99 -14.73 -0.78 5.87
C LEU A 99 -14.04 -0.42 7.19
N ALA A 100 -14.80 -0.23 8.28
CA ALA A 100 -14.23 0.04 9.60
C ALA A 100 -13.29 -1.10 10.08
N ALA A 101 -13.72 -2.36 9.95
CA ALA A 101 -12.87 -3.51 10.25
C ALA A 101 -11.61 -3.53 9.37
N GLY A 102 -11.77 -3.25 8.06
CA GLY A 102 -10.66 -3.17 7.11
C GLY A 102 -9.65 -2.08 7.47
N GLN A 103 -10.10 -0.90 7.90
CA GLN A 103 -9.22 0.19 8.34
C GLN A 103 -8.42 -0.18 9.59
N VAL A 104 -9.05 -0.85 10.57
CA VAL A 104 -8.36 -1.36 11.77
C VAL A 104 -7.27 -2.36 11.38
N ILE A 105 -7.60 -3.31 10.50
CA ILE A 105 -6.65 -4.32 10.01
C ILE A 105 -5.51 -3.67 9.24
N ALA A 106 -5.80 -2.73 8.34
CA ALA A 106 -4.78 -2.02 7.55
C ALA A 106 -3.79 -1.27 8.45
N LYS A 107 -4.28 -0.55 9.47
CA LYS A 107 -3.43 0.14 10.45
C LYS A 107 -2.50 -0.83 11.20
N LYS A 108 -3.02 -1.97 11.66
CA LYS A 108 -2.22 -2.99 12.36
C LYS A 108 -1.15 -3.62 11.47
N ASN A 109 -1.42 -3.77 10.19
CA ASN A 109 -0.46 -4.30 9.21
C ASN A 109 0.75 -3.39 8.98
N GLY A 110 0.68 -2.12 9.34
CA GLY A 110 1.82 -1.22 9.28
C GLY A 110 3.04 -1.73 10.06
N ARG A 111 2.82 -2.28 11.27
CA ARG A 111 3.90 -2.90 12.06
C ARG A 111 4.49 -4.13 11.34
N ASN A 112 3.64 -4.97 10.79
CA ASN A 112 4.09 -6.24 10.20
C ASN A 112 4.92 -6.00 8.92
N LEU A 113 4.47 -5.09 8.04
CA LEU A 113 5.23 -4.69 6.86
C LEU A 113 6.51 -3.95 7.27
N GLY A 114 6.45 -3.09 8.29
CA GLY A 114 7.64 -2.40 8.80
C GLY A 114 8.70 -3.36 9.32
N LYS A 115 8.31 -4.40 10.06
CA LYS A 115 9.25 -5.45 10.49
C LYS A 115 9.88 -6.18 9.30
N PHE A 116 9.08 -6.56 8.29
CA PHE A 116 9.65 -7.16 7.08
C PHE A 116 10.70 -6.25 6.43
N LEU A 117 10.41 -4.94 6.33
CA LEU A 117 11.36 -4.00 5.72
C LEU A 117 12.66 -3.90 6.52
N GLU A 118 12.57 -3.88 7.85
CA GLU A 118 13.76 -3.89 8.73
C GLU A 118 14.57 -5.17 8.55
N ASP A 119 13.92 -6.35 8.62
CA ASP A 119 14.57 -7.64 8.48
C ASP A 119 15.22 -7.79 7.08
N PHE A 120 14.49 -7.44 6.03
CA PHE A 120 15.00 -7.51 4.66
C PHE A 120 16.18 -6.57 4.43
N LYS A 121 16.15 -5.37 4.99
CA LYS A 121 17.25 -4.40 4.88
C LYS A 121 18.46 -4.78 5.73
N SER A 122 18.28 -5.59 6.77
CA SER A 122 19.40 -6.20 7.50
C SER A 122 20.16 -7.19 6.62
N ASP A 123 19.42 -8.00 5.82
CA ASP A 123 20.02 -9.02 4.94
C ASP A 123 20.48 -8.44 3.59
N SER A 124 19.88 -7.32 3.14
CA SER A 124 20.13 -6.70 1.83
C SER A 124 20.12 -5.16 1.94
N PRO A 125 21.12 -4.55 2.58
CA PRO A 125 21.13 -3.12 2.93
C PRO A 125 21.06 -2.19 1.71
N ASN A 126 21.63 -2.60 0.58
CA ASN A 126 21.72 -1.78 -0.62
C ASN A 126 20.47 -1.86 -1.53
N THR A 127 19.58 -2.83 -1.33
CA THR A 127 18.35 -2.96 -2.13
C THR A 127 17.43 -1.76 -1.92
N LYS A 128 17.07 -1.07 -3.00
CA LYS A 128 16.10 0.03 -2.99
C LYS A 128 14.69 -0.53 -2.95
N ILE A 129 13.91 -0.23 -1.91
CA ILE A 129 12.54 -0.77 -1.75
C ILE A 129 11.52 0.29 -2.12
N ARG A 130 10.62 -0.05 -3.05
CA ARG A 130 9.47 0.79 -3.45
C ARG A 130 8.16 0.16 -2.98
N LEU A 131 7.24 1.00 -2.52
CA LEU A 131 5.92 0.58 -2.06
C LEU A 131 4.84 1.10 -3.00
N ILE A 132 4.00 0.21 -3.51
CA ILE A 132 2.79 0.55 -4.28
C ILE A 132 1.58 0.21 -3.42
N GLY A 133 0.74 1.19 -3.13
CA GLY A 133 -0.52 1.00 -2.38
C GLY A 133 -1.72 1.37 -3.23
N HIS A 134 -2.74 0.52 -3.21
CA HIS A 134 -4.02 0.80 -3.83
C HIS A 134 -5.11 0.88 -2.77
N SER A 135 -5.95 1.94 -2.82
CA SER A 135 -7.10 2.08 -1.92
C SER A 135 -6.65 1.94 -0.46
N LEU A 136 -7.25 1.04 0.31
CA LEU A 136 -6.90 0.76 1.71
C LEU A 136 -5.44 0.29 1.91
N GLY A 137 -4.77 -0.22 0.87
CA GLY A 137 -3.33 -0.52 0.90
C GLY A 137 -2.46 0.71 1.18
N THR A 138 -2.96 1.91 0.88
CA THR A 138 -2.26 3.17 1.21
C THR A 138 -2.24 3.45 2.71
N GLN A 139 -3.29 3.04 3.44
CA GLN A 139 -3.30 3.08 4.91
C GLN A 139 -2.27 2.12 5.52
N VAL A 140 -2.09 0.93 4.92
CA VAL A 140 -1.01 0.01 5.35
C VAL A 140 0.34 0.70 5.20
N ILE A 141 0.60 1.33 4.03
CA ILE A 141 1.86 2.06 3.80
C ILE A 141 2.03 3.18 4.81
N LEU A 142 1.03 4.04 5.00
CA LEU A 142 1.13 5.16 5.94
C LEU A 142 1.48 4.68 7.35
N SER A 143 0.79 3.63 7.82
CA SER A 143 1.06 3.04 9.14
C SER A 143 2.42 2.34 9.21
N THR A 144 2.93 1.83 8.09
CA THR A 144 4.31 1.30 7.99
C THR A 144 5.32 2.42 8.19
N LEU A 145 5.14 3.55 7.51
CA LEU A 145 6.03 4.70 7.65
C LEU A 145 5.99 5.28 9.07
N GLU A 146 4.80 5.33 9.71
CA GLU A 146 4.65 5.71 11.12
C GLU A 146 5.42 4.75 12.07
N TYR A 147 5.33 3.45 11.82
CA TYR A 147 6.06 2.45 12.61
C TYR A 147 7.58 2.62 12.46
N LEU A 148 8.08 2.72 11.23
CA LEU A 148 9.50 2.87 10.92
C LEU A 148 10.08 4.18 11.48
N ALA A 149 9.30 5.26 11.50
CA ALA A 149 9.74 6.57 11.99
C ALA A 149 10.09 6.59 13.48
N LYS A 150 9.61 5.62 14.27
CA LYS A 150 9.91 5.50 15.70
C LYS A 150 11.37 5.13 15.97
N LYS A 151 12.06 4.52 15.01
CA LYS A 151 13.46 4.11 15.14
C LYS A 151 14.38 5.09 14.42
N LYS A 152 15.52 5.45 15.06
CA LYS A 152 16.48 6.41 14.50
C LYS A 152 17.12 5.90 13.21
N ASN A 153 17.44 4.61 13.13
CA ASN A 153 18.22 3.99 12.04
C ASN A 153 17.43 3.75 10.75
N ASN A 154 16.13 4.03 10.72
CA ASN A 154 15.27 3.79 9.54
C ASN A 154 15.20 4.98 8.58
N VAL A 155 16.17 5.90 8.61
CA VAL A 155 16.20 7.05 7.69
C VAL A 155 16.37 6.56 6.25
N GLY A 156 15.46 6.96 5.34
CA GLY A 156 15.53 6.63 3.92
C GLY A 156 15.36 5.14 3.59
N ILE A 157 14.85 4.32 4.54
CA ILE A 157 14.69 2.86 4.35
C ILE A 157 13.76 2.50 3.18
N VAL A 158 12.81 3.37 2.83
CA VAL A 158 11.91 3.24 1.69
C VAL A 158 12.38 4.17 0.58
N GLU A 159 12.71 3.63 -0.59
CA GLU A 159 13.19 4.41 -1.74
C GLU A 159 12.09 5.31 -2.32
N GLY A 160 10.89 4.79 -2.51
CA GLY A 160 9.78 5.55 -3.04
C GLY A 160 8.42 4.95 -2.73
N VAL A 161 7.38 5.79 -2.74
CA VAL A 161 6.00 5.41 -2.44
C VAL A 161 5.10 5.85 -3.57
N TYR A 162 4.20 4.96 -4.01
CA TYR A 162 3.26 5.19 -5.10
C TYR A 162 1.85 4.85 -4.65
N PHE A 163 1.01 5.85 -4.56
CA PHE A 163 -0.40 5.73 -4.19
C PHE A 163 -1.29 5.71 -5.43
N PHE A 164 -2.30 4.84 -5.42
CA PHE A 164 -3.34 4.72 -6.44
C PHE A 164 -4.71 4.71 -5.77
N GLY A 165 -5.53 5.74 -6.04
CA GLY A 165 -6.83 5.87 -5.39
C GLY A 165 -6.72 5.81 -3.86
N ALA A 166 -5.89 6.65 -3.28
CA ALA A 166 -5.51 6.59 -1.88
C ALA A 166 -6.68 6.88 -0.93
N SER A 167 -6.94 5.99 0.03
CA SER A 167 -7.95 6.15 1.09
C SER A 167 -7.38 6.67 2.41
N ILE A 168 -6.35 7.51 2.34
CA ILE A 168 -5.80 8.32 3.44
C ILE A 168 -6.17 9.78 3.22
N THR A 169 -6.07 10.62 4.27
CA THR A 169 -6.51 12.02 4.21
C THR A 169 -5.60 12.89 3.34
N GLU A 170 -6.18 13.86 2.67
CA GLU A 170 -5.53 14.78 1.72
C GLU A 170 -4.44 15.66 2.35
N ASP A 171 -4.48 15.86 3.67
CA ASP A 171 -3.49 16.64 4.43
C ASP A 171 -2.19 15.86 4.72
N VAL A 172 -2.15 14.54 4.50
CA VAL A 172 -0.99 13.71 4.81
C VAL A 172 0.33 14.28 4.26
N PRO A 173 0.43 14.76 3.01
CA PRO A 173 1.70 15.29 2.49
C PRO A 173 2.09 16.66 3.06
N SER A 174 1.17 17.39 3.69
CA SER A 174 1.35 18.76 4.15
C SER A 174 1.31 18.92 5.68
N SER A 175 0.63 18.04 6.41
CA SER A 175 0.47 18.15 7.87
C SER A 175 1.77 18.01 8.64
N LYS A 176 1.94 18.79 9.71
CA LYS A 176 3.17 18.84 10.54
C LYS A 176 3.64 17.44 10.99
N LYS A 177 2.71 16.57 11.36
CA LYS A 177 3.00 15.19 11.81
C LYS A 177 3.61 14.37 10.68
N TYR A 178 2.88 14.27 9.55
CA TYR A 178 3.25 13.36 8.47
C TYR A 178 4.43 13.87 7.65
N ARG A 179 4.59 15.17 7.48
CA ARG A 179 5.78 15.76 6.83
C ARG A 179 7.08 15.21 7.41
N LYS A 180 7.21 15.20 8.74
CA LYS A 180 8.42 14.68 9.42
C LYS A 180 8.64 13.19 9.14
N ILE A 181 7.56 12.39 9.18
CA ILE A 181 7.60 10.95 8.92
C ILE A 181 8.00 10.68 7.47
N LEU A 182 7.33 11.31 6.53
CA LEU A 182 7.55 11.12 5.09
C LEU A 182 8.96 11.57 4.67
N GLN A 183 9.43 12.72 5.17
CA GLN A 183 10.79 13.21 4.90
C GLN A 183 11.86 12.28 5.47
N LYS A 184 11.63 11.72 6.67
CA LYS A 184 12.60 10.83 7.33
C LYS A 184 12.68 9.47 6.65
N ILE A 185 11.55 8.85 6.33
CA ILE A 185 11.49 7.42 5.98
C ILE A 185 11.57 7.20 4.47
N VAL A 186 11.03 8.12 3.65
CA VAL A 186 11.08 8.00 2.19
C VAL A 186 12.32 8.71 1.66
N ASN A 187 13.13 8.02 0.87
CA ASN A 187 14.38 8.54 0.34
C ASN A 187 14.15 9.54 -0.79
N THR A 188 13.49 9.15 -1.88
CA THR A 188 13.44 9.96 -3.11
C THR A 188 12.08 10.61 -3.38
N LYS A 189 11.00 9.85 -3.53
CA LYS A 189 9.72 10.40 -3.99
C LYS A 189 8.48 9.73 -3.40
N ILE A 190 7.41 10.49 -3.35
CA ILE A 190 6.04 10.03 -3.07
C ILE A 190 5.17 10.51 -4.22
N VAL A 191 4.57 9.57 -4.95
CA VAL A 191 3.72 9.88 -6.10
C VAL A 191 2.29 9.48 -5.77
N ASN A 192 1.37 10.44 -5.81
CA ASN A 192 -0.05 10.19 -5.64
C ASN A 192 -0.75 10.23 -7.00
N HIS A 193 -1.33 9.10 -7.40
CA HIS A 193 -2.18 9.01 -8.57
C HIS A 193 -3.64 9.14 -8.10
N TYR A 194 -4.26 10.29 -8.38
CA TYR A 194 -5.59 10.63 -7.91
C TYR A 194 -6.58 10.79 -9.06
N ALA A 195 -7.87 10.64 -8.77
CA ALA A 195 -8.94 10.71 -9.73
C ALA A 195 -10.21 11.30 -9.08
N PRO A 196 -10.58 12.55 -9.40
CA PRO A 196 -11.82 13.17 -8.89
C PRO A 196 -13.11 12.43 -9.27
N SER A 197 -13.05 11.59 -10.31
CA SER A 197 -14.16 10.73 -10.76
C SER A 197 -14.24 9.38 -10.04
N ASP A 198 -13.46 9.16 -8.98
CA ASP A 198 -13.48 7.89 -8.24
C ASP A 198 -14.68 7.80 -7.29
N GLU A 199 -15.77 7.19 -7.77
CA GLU A 199 -17.03 7.07 -7.06
C GLU A 199 -16.94 6.35 -5.71
N VAL A 200 -16.00 5.39 -5.57
CA VAL A 200 -15.80 4.66 -4.29
C VAL A 200 -15.19 5.55 -3.23
N LEU A 201 -14.23 6.39 -3.60
CA LEU A 201 -13.65 7.37 -2.69
C LEU A 201 -14.64 8.50 -2.38
N GLY A 202 -15.40 8.99 -3.37
CA GLY A 202 -16.47 9.96 -3.17
C GLY A 202 -17.55 9.44 -2.21
N TRP A 203 -17.94 8.17 -2.35
CA TRP A 203 -18.83 7.54 -1.38
C TRP A 203 -18.21 7.46 0.02
N ALA A 204 -16.93 7.06 0.13
CA ALA A 204 -16.25 6.97 1.41
C ALA A 204 -16.12 8.33 2.12
N GLU A 205 -15.95 9.41 1.38
CA GLU A 205 -15.95 10.78 1.88
C GLU A 205 -17.34 11.20 2.37
N LYS A 206 -18.38 11.01 1.56
CA LYS A 206 -19.78 11.30 1.90
C LYS A 206 -20.20 10.58 3.19
N GLU A 207 -19.80 9.35 3.37
CA GLU A 207 -20.06 8.53 4.54
C GLU A 207 -19.09 8.79 5.71
N LYS A 208 -18.21 9.79 5.59
CA LYS A 208 -17.25 10.23 6.63
C LYS A 208 -16.26 9.15 7.07
N PHE A 209 -15.92 8.19 6.21
CA PHE A 209 -14.88 7.19 6.48
C PHE A 209 -13.47 7.74 6.28
N VAL A 210 -13.31 8.64 5.36
CA VAL A 210 -12.08 9.38 5.09
C VAL A 210 -12.48 10.83 4.83
N ASN A 211 -11.95 11.75 5.60
CA ASN A 211 -12.14 13.18 5.36
C ASN A 211 -11.16 13.61 4.26
N GLY A 212 -11.68 14.03 3.10
CA GLY A 212 -10.86 14.43 1.97
C GLY A 212 -9.89 13.31 1.55
N PRO A 213 -10.35 12.27 0.82
CA PRO A 213 -9.45 11.21 0.39
C PRO A 213 -8.36 11.74 -0.56
N LEU A 214 -7.09 11.50 -0.23
CA LEU A 214 -5.94 11.92 -1.05
C LEU A 214 -6.02 11.40 -2.50
N GLY A 215 -6.62 10.24 -2.70
CA GLY A 215 -6.82 9.64 -4.02
C GLY A 215 -8.00 10.22 -4.81
N LEU A 216 -8.87 11.02 -4.19
CA LEU A 216 -9.98 11.72 -4.82
C LEU A 216 -9.59 13.17 -5.14
N ASN A 217 -9.20 13.93 -4.12
CA ASN A 217 -9.04 15.37 -4.20
C ASN A 217 -7.59 15.81 -4.52
N GLY A 218 -6.61 14.91 -4.36
CA GLY A 218 -5.20 15.31 -4.31
C GLY A 218 -4.84 15.83 -2.92
N SER A 219 -3.67 16.48 -2.80
CA SER A 219 -3.19 17.04 -1.53
C SER A 219 -3.66 18.46 -1.32
N THR A 220 -4.08 18.76 -0.10
CA THR A 220 -4.32 20.13 0.37
C THR A 220 -3.10 20.70 1.09
N GLY A 221 -2.99 22.04 1.07
CA GLY A 221 -1.86 22.76 1.64
C GLY A 221 -0.56 22.58 0.86
N LYS A 222 0.57 23.04 1.45
CA LYS A 222 1.91 22.97 0.83
C LYS A 222 2.56 21.61 1.14
N PRO A 223 2.63 20.65 0.22
CA PRO A 223 3.24 19.35 0.47
C PRO A 223 4.75 19.45 0.63
N ILE A 224 5.38 18.35 1.06
CA ILE A 224 6.83 18.22 1.08
C ILE A 224 7.40 18.15 -0.36
N SER A 225 8.69 18.54 -0.52
CA SER A 225 9.37 18.56 -1.84
C SER A 225 9.43 17.21 -2.55
N LYS A 226 9.45 16.09 -1.80
CA LYS A 226 9.45 14.74 -2.36
C LYS A 226 8.09 14.27 -2.89
N TYR A 227 7.01 15.03 -2.66
CA TYR A 227 5.66 14.67 -3.08
C TYR A 227 5.32 15.27 -4.43
N THR A 228 4.74 14.45 -5.28
CA THR A 228 4.11 14.85 -6.53
C THR A 228 2.75 14.17 -6.66
N GLN A 229 1.83 14.81 -7.39
CA GLN A 229 0.54 14.21 -7.69
C GLN A 229 0.26 14.20 -9.18
N ILE A 230 -0.38 13.16 -9.65
CA ILE A 230 -0.68 12.90 -11.06
C ILE A 230 -2.18 12.63 -11.18
N LEU A 231 -2.87 13.48 -11.93
CA LEU A 231 -4.26 13.25 -12.27
C LEU A 231 -4.36 12.09 -13.26
N LEU A 232 -5.15 11.09 -12.90
CA LEU A 232 -5.51 9.97 -13.78
C LEU A 232 -7.01 9.97 -14.07
N LYS A 233 -7.40 9.31 -15.14
CA LYS A 233 -8.81 9.08 -15.53
C LYS A 233 -9.08 7.57 -15.63
N PRO A 234 -9.06 6.84 -14.51
CA PRO A 234 -9.41 5.42 -14.50
C PRO A 234 -10.91 5.25 -14.75
N LYS A 235 -11.31 4.14 -15.38
CA LYS A 235 -12.73 3.83 -15.62
C LYS A 235 -13.51 3.63 -14.30
N ASN A 236 -12.86 3.17 -13.24
CA ASN A 236 -13.44 2.91 -11.91
C ASN A 236 -12.33 2.76 -10.86
N HIS A 237 -12.71 2.56 -9.59
CA HIS A 237 -11.80 2.40 -8.46
C HIS A 237 -10.88 1.15 -8.51
N ARG A 238 -11.10 0.21 -9.41
CA ARG A 238 -10.31 -1.03 -9.44
C ARG A 238 -8.85 -0.74 -9.81
N PHE A 239 -7.90 -1.42 -9.15
CA PHE A 239 -6.47 -1.26 -9.44
C PHE A 239 -6.14 -1.46 -10.92
N ALA A 240 -6.77 -2.41 -11.58
CA ALA A 240 -6.61 -2.64 -13.02
C ALA A 240 -6.92 -1.38 -13.84
N SER A 241 -7.92 -0.62 -13.45
CA SER A 241 -8.33 0.62 -14.12
C SER A 241 -7.28 1.73 -13.97
N TYR A 242 -6.72 1.90 -12.77
CA TYR A 242 -5.63 2.83 -12.54
C TYR A 242 -4.36 2.44 -13.32
N VAL A 243 -4.01 1.17 -13.25
CA VAL A 243 -2.81 0.63 -13.92
C VAL A 243 -2.93 0.71 -15.44
N SER A 244 -4.13 0.56 -16.03
CA SER A 244 -4.32 0.65 -17.48
C SER A 244 -3.91 2.02 -18.02
N VAL A 245 -4.19 3.10 -17.29
CA VAL A 245 -3.90 4.50 -17.70
C VAL A 245 -2.54 5.02 -17.21
N LEU A 246 -1.78 4.22 -16.45
CA LEU A 246 -0.43 4.61 -16.00
C LEU A 246 0.53 4.70 -17.19
N LYS A 247 1.27 5.84 -17.31
CA LYS A 247 2.15 6.10 -18.44
C LYS A 247 3.64 5.93 -18.14
N LYS A 248 4.04 6.05 -16.87
CA LYS A 248 5.45 5.94 -16.47
C LYS A 248 5.63 5.42 -15.05
N PHE A 249 6.77 4.74 -14.78
CA PHE A 249 7.22 4.23 -13.49
C PHE A 249 8.74 3.94 -13.58
N PRO A 250 9.57 4.15 -12.57
CA PRO A 250 9.30 4.82 -11.29
C PRO A 250 9.21 6.33 -11.38
#